data_0200d6bb66ef35694be417d969220834
#
_entry.id   0200d6bb66ef35694be417d969220834
#
_cell.length_a   1.000
_cell.length_b   1.000
_cell.length_c   1.000
_cell.angle_alpha   90.00
_cell.angle_beta   90.00
_cell.angle_gamma   90.00
#
_symmetry.space_group_name_H-M   'P 1'
#
loop_
_entity.id
_entity.type
_entity.pdbx_description
1 polymer ?
#
loop_
_entity_poly.entity_id
_entity_poly.type
_entity_poly.pdbx_seq_one_letter_code
_entity_poly.pdbx_strand_id
1 'polypeptide(L)'
;EAGYAVIQQDTRGRFASEGEFYPFRNEVEDGYDSVEWVAAQSWCTGAVGMSGLSYMGAVQWWAAIGQPPHLKAIIPITIGSQSGMDQLAYQGGAFKAGYLIWWAALFVVPETLRRMIAAGEANRSDVDRMLAATDDVEAQVRHLPMVDLPLFRDKDVAPYYFDWMRREVPGPTAVAVRDEYTQVQVPAWSVSGWYDYFLDGTLE
;
A
#
# COMPACT_ATOMS: atom_id res chain seq x y z
N GLU A 1 -27.13 -8.10 -4.84
CA GLU A 1 -28.61 -7.84 -4.78
C GLU A 1 -28.95 -6.39 -4.46
N ALA A 2 -27.96 -5.55 -4.09
CA ALA A 2 -28.14 -4.11 -3.84
C ALA A 2 -28.01 -3.23 -5.10
N GLY A 3 -27.83 -3.85 -6.27
CA GLY A 3 -27.72 -3.13 -7.55
C GLY A 3 -26.32 -2.59 -7.86
N TYR A 4 -25.28 -3.03 -7.13
CA TYR A 4 -23.90 -2.68 -7.40
C TYR A 4 -23.15 -3.81 -8.12
N ALA A 5 -22.31 -3.45 -9.08
CA ALA A 5 -21.22 -4.31 -9.55
C ALA A 5 -20.00 -4.10 -8.63
N VAL A 6 -19.43 -5.18 -8.13
CA VAL A 6 -18.23 -5.14 -7.29
C VAL A 6 -17.03 -5.60 -8.10
N ILE A 7 -16.01 -4.77 -8.15
CA ILE A 7 -14.77 -5.03 -8.85
C ILE A 7 -13.64 -5.16 -7.83
N GLN A 8 -12.86 -6.22 -7.93
CA GLN A 8 -11.63 -6.41 -7.19
C GLN A 8 -10.49 -6.49 -8.20
N GLN A 9 -9.48 -5.64 -7.98
CA GLN A 9 -8.31 -5.56 -8.85
C GLN A 9 -7.05 -5.76 -8.02
N ASP A 10 -6.16 -6.60 -8.49
CA ASP A 10 -4.82 -6.71 -7.94
C ASP A 10 -4.01 -5.48 -8.36
N THR A 11 -3.29 -4.87 -7.42
CA THR A 11 -2.38 -3.77 -7.73
C THR A 11 -1.29 -4.22 -8.71
N ARG A 12 -0.75 -3.27 -9.46
CA ARG A 12 0.34 -3.48 -10.42
C ARG A 12 1.44 -4.38 -9.83
N GLY A 13 1.83 -5.41 -10.57
CA GLY A 13 2.89 -6.34 -10.18
C GLY A 13 2.51 -7.31 -9.06
N ARG A 14 1.21 -7.42 -8.68
CA ARG A 14 0.73 -8.37 -7.67
C ARG A 14 -0.19 -9.40 -8.31
N PHE A 15 -0.15 -10.64 -7.78
CA PHE A 15 -0.98 -11.78 -8.18
C PHE A 15 -1.10 -11.94 -9.71
N ALA A 16 -2.25 -11.60 -10.32
CA ALA A 16 -2.49 -11.70 -11.74
C ALA A 16 -2.17 -10.42 -12.53
N SER A 17 -1.98 -9.29 -11.85
CA SER A 17 -1.63 -8.03 -12.52
C SER A 17 -0.19 -8.01 -13.01
N GLU A 18 0.00 -7.47 -14.20
CA GLU A 18 1.30 -7.29 -14.83
C GLU A 18 2.10 -6.13 -14.22
N GLY A 19 3.36 -6.00 -14.64
CA GLY A 19 4.28 -4.94 -14.23
C GLY A 19 5.04 -5.27 -12.95
N GLU A 20 5.66 -4.24 -12.39
CA GLU A 20 6.48 -4.33 -11.19
C GLU A 20 5.79 -3.65 -10.01
N PHE A 21 5.81 -4.32 -8.87
CA PHE A 21 5.25 -3.79 -7.64
C PHE A 21 6.28 -3.00 -6.85
N TYR A 22 5.93 -1.77 -6.53
CA TYR A 22 6.57 -0.98 -5.51
C TYR A 22 5.46 -0.27 -4.71
N PRO A 23 5.34 -0.49 -3.40
CA PRO A 23 4.20 0.02 -2.64
C PRO A 23 4.05 1.54 -2.77
N PHE A 24 2.83 1.98 -3.02
CA PHE A 24 2.42 3.39 -3.04
C PHE A 24 3.13 4.26 -4.09
N ARG A 25 3.59 3.67 -5.19
CA ARG A 25 4.29 4.43 -6.25
C ARG A 25 3.38 4.87 -7.38
N ASN A 26 2.51 4.00 -7.85
CA ASN A 26 1.74 4.21 -9.08
C ASN A 26 0.23 4.39 -8.82
N GLU A 27 -0.18 4.50 -7.57
CA GLU A 27 -1.58 4.41 -7.18
C GLU A 27 -2.41 5.62 -7.63
N VAL A 28 -1.81 6.76 -7.93
CA VAL A 28 -2.51 7.93 -8.49
C VAL A 28 -2.97 7.62 -9.91
N GLU A 29 -2.03 7.24 -10.77
CA GLU A 29 -2.27 6.96 -12.18
C GLU A 29 -3.09 5.66 -12.34
N ASP A 30 -2.70 4.60 -11.65
CA ASP A 30 -3.41 3.32 -11.70
C ASP A 30 -4.84 3.43 -11.15
N GLY A 31 -5.03 4.25 -10.13
CA GLY A 31 -6.34 4.53 -9.56
C GLY A 31 -7.23 5.30 -10.53
N TYR A 32 -6.67 6.33 -11.20
CA TYR A 32 -7.37 7.06 -12.25
C TYR A 32 -7.81 6.13 -13.38
N ASP A 33 -6.87 5.39 -13.96
CA ASP A 33 -7.12 4.49 -15.08
C ASP A 33 -8.14 3.41 -14.73
N SER A 34 -8.06 2.85 -13.52
CA SER A 34 -9.00 1.83 -13.05
C SER A 34 -10.42 2.36 -12.93
N VAL A 35 -10.59 3.56 -12.36
CA VAL A 35 -11.93 4.19 -12.24
C VAL A 35 -12.51 4.47 -13.61
N GLU A 36 -11.73 5.04 -14.52
CA GLU A 36 -12.21 5.40 -15.86
C GLU A 36 -12.49 4.15 -16.71
N TRP A 37 -11.66 3.10 -16.57
CA TRP A 37 -11.92 1.82 -17.22
C TRP A 37 -13.24 1.21 -16.75
N VAL A 38 -13.52 1.19 -15.44
CA VAL A 38 -14.79 0.69 -14.87
C VAL A 38 -15.97 1.50 -15.38
N ALA A 39 -15.84 2.82 -15.39
CA ALA A 39 -16.91 3.72 -15.83
C ALA A 39 -17.27 3.52 -17.30
N ALA A 40 -16.32 3.13 -18.14
CA ALA A 40 -16.52 2.88 -19.56
C ALA A 40 -17.22 1.54 -19.88
N GLN A 41 -17.41 0.66 -18.89
CA GLN A 41 -18.02 -0.64 -19.12
C GLN A 41 -19.53 -0.52 -19.34
N SER A 42 -20.08 -1.34 -20.26
CA SER A 42 -21.50 -1.31 -20.64
C SER A 42 -22.49 -1.62 -19.50
N TRP A 43 -22.00 -2.25 -18.43
CA TRP A 43 -22.77 -2.58 -17.22
C TRP A 43 -22.63 -1.51 -16.13
N CYS A 44 -21.80 -0.49 -16.32
CA CYS A 44 -21.59 0.61 -15.38
C CYS A 44 -22.47 1.80 -15.76
N THR A 45 -23.01 2.48 -14.77
CA THR A 45 -23.80 3.73 -14.97
C THR A 45 -22.92 4.96 -15.16
N GLY A 46 -21.60 4.81 -15.14
CA GLY A 46 -20.65 5.91 -15.10
C GLY A 46 -20.42 6.50 -13.70
N ALA A 47 -20.96 5.90 -12.65
CA ALA A 47 -20.73 6.30 -11.28
C ALA A 47 -19.91 5.22 -10.55
N VAL A 48 -18.70 5.56 -10.13
CA VAL A 48 -17.80 4.65 -9.43
C VAL A 48 -17.57 5.15 -8.01
N GLY A 49 -17.70 4.26 -7.03
CA GLY A 49 -17.29 4.49 -5.65
C GLY A 49 -16.20 3.51 -5.26
N MET A 50 -15.35 3.90 -4.32
CA MET A 50 -14.30 3.02 -3.79
C MET A 50 -14.53 2.78 -2.30
N SER A 51 -14.24 1.57 -1.84
CA SER A 51 -14.26 1.21 -0.42
C SER A 51 -13.21 0.16 -0.13
N GLY A 52 -12.56 0.24 1.01
CA GLY A 52 -11.56 -0.76 1.40
C GLY A 52 -10.77 -0.40 2.63
N LEU A 53 -10.17 -1.44 3.20
CA LEU A 53 -9.41 -1.41 4.45
C LEU A 53 -7.91 -1.24 4.17
N SER A 54 -7.20 -0.46 4.99
CA SER A 54 -5.73 -0.38 4.98
C SER A 54 -5.19 0.06 3.62
N TYR A 55 -4.37 -0.74 2.94
CA TYR A 55 -3.83 -0.43 1.60
C TYR A 55 -4.95 -0.09 0.60
N MET A 56 -6.05 -0.86 0.59
CA MET A 56 -7.22 -0.57 -0.24
C MET A 56 -7.95 0.73 0.20
N GLY A 57 -7.74 1.19 1.41
CA GLY A 57 -8.15 2.52 1.87
C GLY A 57 -7.23 3.63 1.35
N ALA A 58 -5.92 3.38 1.41
CA ALA A 58 -4.91 4.33 0.95
C ALA A 58 -5.03 4.63 -0.55
N VAL A 59 -5.18 3.61 -1.40
CA VAL A 59 -5.29 3.79 -2.85
C VAL A 59 -6.49 4.64 -3.27
N GLN A 60 -7.53 4.73 -2.43
CA GLN A 60 -8.69 5.59 -2.70
C GLN A 60 -8.34 7.07 -2.62
N TRP A 61 -7.52 7.46 -1.64
CA TRP A 61 -7.04 8.82 -1.50
C TRP A 61 -6.21 9.23 -2.72
N TRP A 62 -5.29 8.38 -3.17
CA TRP A 62 -4.47 8.67 -4.34
C TRP A 62 -5.28 8.68 -5.63
N ALA A 63 -6.23 7.77 -5.79
CA ALA A 63 -7.17 7.84 -6.91
C ALA A 63 -7.96 9.16 -6.91
N ALA A 64 -8.41 9.63 -5.72
CA ALA A 64 -9.14 10.90 -5.61
C ALA A 64 -8.24 12.12 -5.91
N ILE A 65 -6.96 12.09 -5.57
CA ILE A 65 -5.97 13.10 -5.99
C ILE A 65 -5.82 13.13 -7.51
N GLY A 66 -5.85 11.96 -8.17
CA GLY A 66 -5.86 11.85 -9.63
C GLY A 66 -7.09 12.45 -10.30
N GLN A 67 -8.15 12.73 -9.55
CA GLN A 67 -9.40 13.37 -10.01
C GLN A 67 -10.09 12.68 -11.21
N PRO A 68 -10.27 11.33 -11.21
CA PRO A 68 -10.98 10.70 -12.30
C PRO A 68 -12.43 11.18 -12.30
N PRO A 69 -12.98 11.65 -13.46
CA PRO A 69 -14.30 12.28 -13.54
C PRO A 69 -15.46 11.42 -13.05
N HIS A 70 -15.29 10.10 -13.10
CA HIS A 70 -16.32 9.14 -12.74
C HIS A 70 -16.24 8.65 -11.29
N LEU A 71 -15.20 9.02 -10.52
CA LEU A 71 -15.18 8.77 -9.07
C LEU A 71 -16.19 9.67 -8.37
N LYS A 72 -17.08 9.09 -7.55
CA LYS A 72 -18.19 9.81 -6.91
C LYS A 72 -18.10 9.86 -5.39
N ALA A 73 -17.45 8.88 -4.77
CA ALA A 73 -17.24 8.82 -3.32
C ALA A 73 -16.16 7.82 -2.97
N ILE A 74 -15.53 8.00 -1.82
CA ILE A 74 -14.55 7.07 -1.25
C ILE A 74 -14.91 6.73 0.20
N ILE A 75 -14.62 5.48 0.61
CA ILE A 75 -14.81 4.99 1.98
C ILE A 75 -13.49 4.35 2.44
N PRO A 76 -12.49 5.14 2.79
CA PRO A 76 -11.24 4.62 3.34
C PRO A 76 -11.43 4.13 4.78
N ILE A 77 -11.03 2.90 5.06
CA ILE A 77 -11.21 2.24 6.36
C ILE A 77 -9.85 1.96 6.97
N THR A 78 -9.63 2.31 8.25
CA THR A 78 -8.39 2.12 9.01
C THR A 78 -7.14 2.59 8.26
N ILE A 79 -7.26 3.72 7.64
CA ILE A 79 -6.18 4.46 6.99
C ILE A 79 -6.62 5.92 6.90
N GLY A 80 -5.76 6.82 7.31
CA GLY A 80 -6.06 8.24 7.20
C GLY A 80 -5.53 8.85 5.92
N SER A 81 -5.76 10.14 5.79
CA SER A 81 -5.18 11.00 4.77
C SER A 81 -3.67 11.19 4.96
N GLN A 82 -2.97 10.11 4.98
CA GLN A 82 -1.59 10.04 5.42
C GLN A 82 -0.66 10.89 4.60
N SER A 83 0.25 11.44 5.28
CA SER A 83 1.39 12.11 4.72
C SER A 83 2.43 11.08 4.27
N GLY A 84 2.32 10.52 3.10
CA GLY A 84 3.37 9.75 2.48
C GLY A 84 4.18 8.87 3.45
N MET A 85 5.46 9.20 3.66
CA MET A 85 6.33 8.46 4.55
C MET A 85 6.05 8.68 6.04
N ASP A 86 5.58 9.85 6.44
CA ASP A 86 5.21 10.11 7.81
C ASP A 86 3.91 9.34 8.11
N GLN A 87 3.78 8.80 9.30
CA GLN A 87 2.72 7.88 9.75
C GLN A 87 2.76 6.47 9.10
N LEU A 88 3.17 6.28 7.85
CA LEU A 88 3.36 4.95 7.30
C LEU A 88 4.67 4.33 7.80
N ALA A 89 5.79 4.96 7.47
CA ALA A 89 7.13 4.47 7.80
C ALA A 89 7.76 5.17 9.02
N TYR A 90 7.29 6.35 9.37
CA TYR A 90 7.81 7.13 10.48
C TYR A 90 6.71 7.59 11.44
N GLN A 91 7.08 7.81 12.70
CA GLN A 91 6.24 8.48 13.70
C GLN A 91 7.11 9.31 14.61
N GLY A 92 6.81 10.61 14.72
CA GLY A 92 7.65 11.53 15.50
C GLY A 92 9.11 11.57 15.06
N GLY A 93 9.39 11.28 13.77
CA GLY A 93 10.73 11.20 13.21
C GLY A 93 11.45 9.84 13.38
N ALA A 94 10.89 8.90 14.15
CA ALA A 94 11.43 7.56 14.33
C ALA A 94 10.91 6.60 13.27
N PHE A 95 11.80 5.82 12.64
CA PHE A 95 11.45 4.79 11.69
C PHE A 95 10.77 3.60 12.37
N LYS A 96 9.60 3.20 11.87
CA LYS A 96 8.76 2.13 12.44
C LYS A 96 9.25 0.75 12.00
N ALA A 97 10.51 0.42 12.27
CA ALA A 97 11.18 -0.76 11.75
C ALA A 97 10.40 -2.06 12.03
N GLY A 98 9.96 -2.28 13.26
CA GLY A 98 9.24 -3.50 13.63
C GLY A 98 7.93 -3.68 12.87
N TYR A 99 7.14 -2.60 12.75
CA TYR A 99 5.90 -2.64 11.98
C TYR A 99 6.16 -2.94 10.50
N LEU A 100 7.14 -2.27 9.90
CA LEU A 100 7.43 -2.44 8.48
C LEU A 100 8.03 -3.82 8.16
N ILE A 101 8.84 -4.37 9.07
CA ILE A 101 9.34 -5.75 8.95
C ILE A 101 8.15 -6.73 8.97
N TRP A 102 7.29 -6.62 9.96
CA TRP A 102 6.11 -7.47 10.10
C TRP A 102 5.19 -7.35 8.87
N TRP A 103 4.86 -6.12 8.47
CA TRP A 103 4.00 -5.86 7.31
C TRP A 103 4.59 -6.41 6.01
N ALA A 104 5.88 -6.13 5.75
CA ALA A 104 6.54 -6.61 4.55
C ALA A 104 6.65 -8.14 4.53
N ALA A 105 7.08 -8.74 5.64
CA ALA A 105 7.30 -10.19 5.72
C ALA A 105 5.98 -10.98 5.63
N LEU A 106 4.88 -10.43 6.14
CA LEU A 106 3.58 -11.13 6.14
C LEU A 106 2.75 -10.88 4.89
N PHE A 107 2.67 -9.63 4.41
CA PHE A 107 1.70 -9.25 3.37
C PHE A 107 2.32 -8.99 2.00
N VAL A 108 3.58 -8.60 1.92
CA VAL A 108 4.18 -8.15 0.66
C VAL A 108 5.14 -9.17 0.09
N VAL A 109 6.17 -9.50 0.83
CA VAL A 109 7.27 -10.36 0.37
C VAL A 109 6.84 -11.77 -0.02
N PRO A 110 5.85 -12.42 0.62
CA PRO A 110 5.42 -13.76 0.20
C PRO A 110 4.98 -13.84 -1.26
N GLU A 111 4.28 -12.81 -1.76
CA GLU A 111 3.90 -12.79 -3.19
C GLU A 111 5.11 -12.52 -4.10
N THR A 112 6.02 -11.65 -3.69
CA THR A 112 7.30 -11.44 -4.40
C THR A 112 8.06 -12.76 -4.52
N LEU A 113 8.21 -13.48 -3.41
CA LEU A 113 8.86 -14.79 -3.39
C LEU A 113 8.11 -15.83 -4.21
N ARG A 114 6.77 -15.82 -4.22
CA ARG A 114 5.99 -16.73 -5.08
C ARG A 114 6.35 -16.55 -6.55
N ARG A 115 6.49 -15.31 -7.03
CA ARG A 115 6.93 -15.01 -8.40
C ARG A 115 8.37 -15.45 -8.64
N MET A 116 9.27 -15.19 -7.70
CA MET A 116 10.67 -15.63 -7.78
C MET A 116 10.81 -17.16 -7.78
N ILE A 117 9.97 -17.87 -7.03
CA ILE A 117 9.92 -19.35 -7.05
C ILE A 117 9.49 -19.84 -8.43
N ALA A 118 8.49 -19.23 -9.03
CA ALA A 118 8.05 -19.59 -10.40
C ALA A 118 9.13 -19.32 -11.44
N ALA A 119 10.01 -18.34 -11.23
CA ALA A 119 11.17 -18.04 -12.05
C ALA A 119 12.41 -18.90 -11.72
N GLY A 120 12.38 -19.71 -10.65
CA GLY A 120 13.53 -20.52 -10.21
C GLY A 120 14.61 -19.73 -9.41
N GLU A 121 14.28 -18.52 -8.94
CA GLU A 121 15.19 -17.60 -8.24
C GLU A 121 15.07 -17.69 -6.71
N ALA A 122 14.01 -18.32 -6.21
CA ALA A 122 13.76 -18.54 -4.79
C ALA A 122 13.17 -19.94 -4.55
N ASN A 123 13.02 -20.31 -3.28
CA ASN A 123 12.47 -21.59 -2.88
C ASN A 123 11.57 -21.46 -1.63
N ARG A 124 10.96 -22.57 -1.20
CA ARG A 124 10.02 -22.59 -0.08
C ARG A 124 10.66 -22.13 1.24
N SER A 125 11.93 -22.42 1.48
CA SER A 125 12.58 -22.00 2.73
C SER A 125 12.73 -20.47 2.84
N ASP A 126 12.74 -19.75 1.70
CA ASP A 126 12.75 -18.30 1.71
C ASP A 126 11.40 -17.76 2.26
N VAL A 127 10.28 -18.39 1.88
CA VAL A 127 8.96 -18.05 2.42
C VAL A 127 8.87 -18.38 3.91
N ASP A 128 9.34 -19.57 4.31
CA ASP A 128 9.30 -20.02 5.70
C ASP A 128 10.13 -19.08 6.60
N ARG A 129 11.28 -18.57 6.10
CA ARG A 129 12.07 -17.54 6.78
C ARG A 129 11.33 -16.23 6.98
N MET A 130 10.57 -15.77 6.00
CA MET A 130 9.73 -14.56 6.13
C MET A 130 8.66 -14.76 7.19
N LEU A 131 7.96 -15.88 7.17
CA LEU A 131 6.93 -16.17 8.14
C LEU A 131 7.50 -16.29 9.57
N ALA A 132 8.62 -16.97 9.73
CA ALA A 132 9.30 -17.05 11.02
C ALA A 132 9.72 -15.68 11.59
N ALA A 133 10.08 -14.73 10.72
CA ALA A 133 10.42 -13.38 11.13
C ALA A 133 9.21 -12.60 11.67
N THR A 134 7.98 -12.97 11.33
CA THR A 134 6.76 -12.37 11.90
C THR A 134 6.49 -12.83 13.33
N ASP A 135 6.98 -14.00 13.71
CA ASP A 135 6.84 -14.54 15.07
C ASP A 135 7.87 -13.94 16.05
N ASP A 136 9.00 -13.45 15.53
CA ASP A 136 10.06 -12.80 16.34
C ASP A 136 10.61 -11.55 15.63
N VAL A 137 9.74 -10.54 15.50
CA VAL A 137 10.13 -9.23 14.95
C VAL A 137 11.19 -8.56 15.82
N GLU A 138 11.19 -8.81 17.14
CA GLU A 138 12.16 -8.22 18.05
C GLU A 138 13.59 -8.66 17.73
N ALA A 139 13.79 -9.92 17.36
CA ALA A 139 15.10 -10.39 16.91
C ALA A 139 15.56 -9.66 15.64
N GLN A 140 14.63 -9.38 14.72
CA GLN A 140 14.95 -8.67 13.48
C GLN A 140 15.38 -7.21 13.76
N VAL A 141 14.68 -6.50 14.65
CA VAL A 141 15.02 -5.10 14.95
C VAL A 141 16.30 -4.94 15.77
N ARG A 142 16.83 -6.01 16.35
CA ARG A 142 18.14 -6.01 17.02
C ARG A 142 19.33 -6.07 16.05
N HIS A 143 19.09 -6.40 14.79
CA HIS A 143 20.14 -6.40 13.76
C HIS A 143 20.61 -4.98 13.48
N LEU A 144 21.93 -4.75 13.57
CA LEU A 144 22.54 -3.45 13.30
C LEU A 144 23.74 -3.61 12.35
N PRO A 145 23.89 -2.74 11.37
CA PRO A 145 22.98 -1.63 11.01
C PRO A 145 21.74 -2.13 10.27
N MET A 146 20.59 -1.55 10.56
CA MET A 146 19.32 -1.98 9.96
C MET A 146 19.23 -1.79 8.45
N VAL A 147 20.06 -0.92 7.88
CA VAL A 147 20.18 -0.74 6.42
C VAL A 147 20.74 -1.97 5.69
N ASP A 148 21.26 -2.94 6.43
CA ASP A 148 21.79 -4.20 5.90
C ASP A 148 21.01 -5.42 6.40
N LEU A 149 19.75 -5.24 6.83
CA LEU A 149 18.91 -6.32 7.35
C LEU A 149 18.88 -7.52 6.38
N PRO A 150 19.47 -8.67 6.73
CA PRO A 150 19.63 -9.80 5.80
C PRO A 150 18.28 -10.38 5.36
N LEU A 151 17.25 -10.27 6.21
CA LEU A 151 15.90 -10.75 5.90
C LEU A 151 15.41 -10.28 4.53
N PHE A 152 15.68 -9.03 4.18
CA PHE A 152 15.24 -8.42 2.92
C PHE A 152 16.36 -8.24 1.90
N ARG A 153 17.61 -8.11 2.38
CA ARG A 153 18.77 -7.81 1.52
C ARG A 153 19.21 -9.01 0.68
N ASP A 154 19.19 -10.21 1.24
CA ASP A 154 19.79 -11.40 0.61
C ASP A 154 19.24 -11.70 -0.79
N LYS A 155 17.96 -11.38 -1.06
CA LYS A 155 17.31 -11.56 -2.36
C LYS A 155 16.69 -10.29 -2.92
N ASP A 156 16.96 -9.15 -2.28
CA ASP A 156 16.37 -7.84 -2.63
C ASP A 156 14.84 -7.87 -2.74
N VAL A 157 14.20 -8.57 -1.82
CA VAL A 157 12.74 -8.82 -1.86
C VAL A 157 11.89 -7.65 -1.39
N ALA A 158 12.50 -6.65 -0.74
CA ALA A 158 11.82 -5.47 -0.22
C ALA A 158 12.69 -4.21 -0.33
N PRO A 159 13.06 -3.78 -1.55
CA PRO A 159 13.92 -2.60 -1.73
C PRO A 159 13.30 -1.33 -1.12
N TYR A 160 11.97 -1.19 -1.19
CA TYR A 160 11.23 -0.09 -0.58
C TYR A 160 11.47 0.07 0.92
N TYR A 161 11.75 -0.99 1.67
CA TYR A 161 12.07 -0.92 3.10
C TYR A 161 13.31 -0.07 3.35
N PHE A 162 14.35 -0.28 2.54
CA PHE A 162 15.61 0.45 2.65
C PHE A 162 15.51 1.87 2.12
N ASP A 163 14.78 2.07 1.00
CA ASP A 163 14.52 3.38 0.43
C ASP A 163 13.76 4.26 1.42
N TRP A 164 12.71 3.72 2.05
CA TRP A 164 11.94 4.42 3.06
C TRP A 164 12.77 4.75 4.30
N MET A 165 13.63 3.83 4.74
CA MET A 165 14.53 4.08 5.87
C MET A 165 15.49 5.24 5.58
N ARG A 166 15.99 5.35 4.35
CA ARG A 166 16.88 6.44 3.94
C ARG A 166 16.14 7.71 3.54
N ARG A 167 14.83 7.66 3.40
CA ARG A 167 14.00 8.71 2.79
C ARG A 167 14.41 9.01 1.33
N GLU A 168 14.94 8.03 0.65
CA GLU A 168 15.43 8.08 -0.75
C GLU A 168 14.45 7.36 -1.65
N VAL A 169 13.19 7.80 -1.67
CA VAL A 169 12.16 7.12 -2.46
C VAL A 169 12.28 7.53 -3.91
N PRO A 170 12.55 6.60 -4.84
CA PRO A 170 12.68 6.94 -6.25
C PRO A 170 11.32 7.21 -6.90
N GLY A 171 11.17 8.36 -7.53
CA GLY A 171 10.00 8.75 -8.31
C GLY A 171 8.92 9.49 -7.51
N PRO A 172 7.76 9.79 -8.10
CA PRO A 172 6.65 10.45 -7.47
C PRO A 172 5.97 9.48 -6.52
N THR A 173 6.56 9.27 -5.36
CA THR A 173 6.01 8.36 -4.37
C THR A 173 5.12 9.08 -3.43
N ALA A 174 4.05 8.42 -3.12
CA ALA A 174 3.20 8.66 -1.98
C ALA A 174 3.12 10.14 -1.66
N VAL A 175 2.52 10.90 -2.57
CA VAL A 175 2.11 12.27 -2.30
C VAL A 175 1.45 12.25 -0.93
N ALA A 176 1.90 13.09 -0.03
CA ALA A 176 1.22 13.26 1.23
C ALA A 176 -0.19 13.78 0.91
N VAL A 177 -1.19 12.96 1.13
CA VAL A 177 -2.59 13.33 0.84
C VAL A 177 -2.94 14.65 1.55
N ARG A 178 -2.41 14.84 2.77
CA ARG A 178 -2.55 16.06 3.54
C ARG A 178 -2.13 17.33 2.79
N ASP A 179 -1.07 17.25 1.99
CA ASP A 179 -0.55 18.40 1.24
C ASP A 179 -1.36 18.64 -0.05
N GLU A 180 -2.19 17.67 -0.44
CA GLU A 180 -2.99 17.67 -1.67
C GLU A 180 -4.50 17.61 -1.42
N TYR A 181 -4.98 17.92 -0.21
CA TYR A 181 -6.42 17.89 0.12
C TYR A 181 -7.30 18.68 -0.84
N THR A 182 -6.79 19.79 -1.37
CA THR A 182 -7.52 20.61 -2.33
C THR A 182 -7.81 19.91 -3.65
N GLN A 183 -7.11 18.85 -3.95
CA GLN A 183 -7.32 18.01 -5.15
C GLN A 183 -8.42 16.98 -4.93
N VAL A 184 -8.72 16.60 -3.69
CA VAL A 184 -9.77 15.64 -3.36
C VAL A 184 -11.13 16.34 -3.47
N GLN A 185 -11.84 16.11 -4.57
CA GLN A 185 -13.11 16.78 -4.87
C GLN A 185 -14.34 15.90 -4.59
N VAL A 186 -14.13 14.66 -4.17
CA VAL A 186 -15.21 13.72 -3.88
C VAL A 186 -15.46 13.60 -2.39
N PRO A 187 -16.71 13.34 -1.94
CA PRO A 187 -16.99 13.06 -0.55
C PRO A 187 -16.22 11.82 -0.08
N ALA A 188 -15.63 11.91 1.11
CA ALA A 188 -14.94 10.84 1.79
C ALA A 188 -15.62 10.51 3.11
N TRP A 189 -15.88 9.22 3.34
CA TRP A 189 -16.34 8.73 4.63
C TRP A 189 -15.24 7.88 5.27
N SER A 190 -14.39 8.51 6.07
CA SER A 190 -13.31 7.83 6.80
C SER A 190 -13.87 7.02 7.98
N VAL A 191 -13.47 5.77 8.07
CA VAL A 191 -13.85 4.85 9.14
C VAL A 191 -12.62 4.33 9.85
N SER A 192 -12.57 4.47 11.18
CA SER A 192 -11.46 4.02 12.01
C SER A 192 -11.92 3.66 13.42
N GLY A 193 -11.02 3.13 14.24
CA GLY A 193 -11.24 2.84 15.65
C GLY A 193 -10.30 3.65 16.54
N TRP A 194 -10.70 3.87 17.81
CA TRP A 194 -9.90 4.64 18.78
C TRP A 194 -8.52 4.03 19.09
N TYR A 195 -8.29 2.78 18.77
CA TYR A 195 -7.02 2.08 18.94
C TYR A 195 -6.37 1.73 17.60
N ASP A 196 -6.83 2.39 16.51
CA ASP A 196 -6.25 2.17 15.18
C ASP A 196 -4.85 2.78 15.09
N TYR A 197 -3.97 2.04 14.45
CA TYR A 197 -2.59 2.47 14.17
C TYR A 197 -2.51 3.77 13.34
N PHE A 198 -3.52 4.02 12.50
CA PHE A 198 -3.61 5.19 11.62
C PHE A 198 -4.61 6.24 12.10
N LEU A 199 -5.01 6.20 13.38
CA LEU A 199 -6.03 7.10 13.90
C LEU A 199 -5.68 8.59 13.68
N ASP A 200 -4.43 8.96 13.91
CA ASP A 200 -3.98 10.36 13.78
C ASP A 200 -4.30 10.89 12.37
N GLY A 201 -3.96 10.13 11.32
CA GLY A 201 -4.26 10.52 9.95
C GLY A 201 -5.74 10.41 9.56
N THR A 202 -6.55 9.66 10.31
CA THR A 202 -8.00 9.64 10.11
C THR A 202 -8.67 10.88 10.70
N LEU A 203 -8.07 11.48 11.72
CA LEU A 203 -8.60 12.67 12.41
C LEU A 203 -8.12 13.99 11.81
N GLU A 204 -7.12 13.97 10.94
CA GLU A 204 -6.67 15.13 10.17
C GLU A 204 -7.68 15.51 9.07
#